data_e7bc100b029edc2cfbca05e4c3a26250
#
_entry.id   e7bc100b029edc2cfbca05e4c3a26250
#
_cell.length_a   1.000
_cell.length_b   1.000
_cell.length_c   1.000
_cell.angle_alpha   90.00
_cell.angle_beta   90.00
_cell.angle_gamma   90.00
#
_symmetry.space_group_name_H-M   'P 1'
#
loop_
_entity.id
_entity.type
_entity.pdbx_description
1 polymer ?
#
loop_
_entity_poly.entity_id
_entity_poly.type
_entity_poly.pdbx_seq_one_letter_code
_entity_poly.pdbx_strand_id
1 'polypeptide(L)'
;MNHKSKDYWNLSEGQRAELIDGTLYDMAPPSYQHQFLIARLSFVIQEYIFSHAGNCQLLMAPFAVNLDADDKNWVEPDISVICDRNKLHDHGCFGAPDWIIEIVSPSSRRMDYSTKN
;
A
#
# COMPACT_ATOMS: atom_id res chain seq x y z
N MET A 1 -22.54 2.03 -0.07
CA MET A 1 -22.32 1.91 1.37
C MET A 1 -20.97 2.48 1.72
N ASN A 2 -20.90 3.29 2.77
CA ASN A 2 -19.65 3.95 3.15
C ASN A 2 -18.95 3.19 4.26
N HIS A 3 -17.75 2.74 3.95
CA HIS A 3 -16.87 2.15 4.95
C HIS A 3 -15.92 3.20 5.50
N LYS A 4 -15.37 2.92 6.65
CA LYS A 4 -14.42 3.79 7.32
C LYS A 4 -13.19 3.00 7.74
N SER A 5 -12.21 3.69 8.30
CA SER A 5 -10.95 3.06 8.75
C SER A 5 -11.21 1.84 9.63
N LYS A 6 -12.21 1.89 10.52
CA LYS A 6 -12.48 0.75 11.38
C LYS A 6 -12.85 -0.49 10.59
N ASP A 7 -13.53 -0.32 9.45
CA ASP A 7 -13.91 -1.47 8.62
C ASP A 7 -12.69 -2.09 7.95
N TYR A 8 -11.75 -1.24 7.53
CA TYR A 8 -10.49 -1.69 6.95
C TYR A 8 -9.68 -2.49 7.98
N TRP A 9 -9.54 -1.96 9.20
CA TRP A 9 -8.74 -2.60 10.23
C TRP A 9 -9.39 -3.84 10.82
N ASN A 10 -10.70 -4.03 10.60
CA ASN A 10 -11.43 -5.19 11.09
C ASN A 10 -11.58 -6.30 10.06
N LEU A 11 -10.87 -6.23 8.94
CA LEU A 11 -10.89 -7.30 7.94
C LEU A 11 -10.37 -8.61 8.54
N SER A 12 -10.90 -9.71 8.03
CA SER A 12 -10.49 -11.03 8.49
C SER A 12 -9.02 -11.28 8.20
N GLU A 13 -8.39 -12.10 9.03
CA GLU A 13 -7.01 -12.49 8.81
C GLU A 13 -6.87 -13.15 7.44
N GLY A 14 -5.85 -12.75 6.69
CA GLY A 14 -5.62 -13.25 5.35
C GLY A 14 -6.39 -12.52 4.27
N GLN A 15 -7.35 -11.70 4.65
CA GLN A 15 -8.11 -10.90 3.68
C GLN A 15 -7.37 -9.59 3.44
N ARG A 16 -7.13 -9.27 2.17
CA ARG A 16 -6.49 -8.01 1.79
C ARG A 16 -7.44 -7.19 0.95
N ALA A 17 -7.60 -5.93 1.32
CA ALA A 17 -8.43 -4.99 0.59
C ALA A 17 -7.88 -3.59 0.77
N GLU A 18 -8.27 -2.70 -0.12
CA GLU A 18 -7.99 -1.27 0.03
C GLU A 18 -9.30 -0.55 0.24
N LEU A 19 -9.24 0.51 1.04
CA LEU A 19 -10.39 1.39 1.27
C LEU A 19 -10.15 2.67 0.50
N ILE A 20 -11.01 2.93 -0.49
CA ILE A 20 -10.87 4.11 -1.34
C ILE A 20 -12.19 4.84 -1.34
N ASP A 21 -12.19 6.04 -0.79
CA ASP A 21 -13.38 6.90 -0.73
C ASP A 21 -14.58 6.18 -0.12
N GLY A 22 -14.34 5.39 0.92
CA GLY A 22 -15.39 4.68 1.62
C GLY A 22 -15.83 3.37 0.97
N THR A 23 -15.16 2.92 -0.10
CA THR A 23 -15.46 1.65 -0.75
C THR A 23 -14.28 0.70 -0.55
N LEU A 24 -14.59 -0.53 -0.14
CA LEU A 24 -13.56 -1.57 0.02
C LEU A 24 -13.39 -2.34 -1.29
N TYR A 25 -12.17 -2.44 -1.75
CA TYR A 25 -11.80 -3.18 -2.97
C TYR A 25 -10.88 -4.32 -2.60
N ASP A 26 -11.30 -5.55 -2.91
CA ASP A 26 -10.47 -6.73 -2.70
C ASP A 26 -9.22 -6.68 -3.56
N MET A 27 -8.12 -7.16 -2.99
CA MET A 27 -6.86 -7.25 -3.70
C MET A 27 -6.60 -8.69 -4.10
N ALA A 28 -6.27 -8.89 -5.37
CA ALA A 28 -5.92 -10.21 -5.87
C ALA A 28 -4.56 -10.64 -5.34
N PRO A 29 -4.33 -11.94 -5.15
CA PRO A 29 -3.00 -12.42 -4.80
C PRO A 29 -1.99 -12.06 -5.89
N PRO A 30 -0.77 -11.67 -5.52
CA PRO A 30 0.23 -11.28 -6.50
C PRO A 30 0.80 -12.49 -7.25
N SER A 31 1.22 -12.23 -8.49
CA SER A 31 1.89 -13.26 -9.29
C SER A 31 3.37 -13.34 -8.92
N TYR A 32 4.01 -14.41 -9.39
CA TYR A 32 5.46 -14.55 -9.21
C TYR A 32 6.19 -13.35 -9.84
N GLN A 33 5.84 -12.99 -11.06
CA GLN A 33 6.53 -11.92 -11.76
C GLN A 33 6.33 -10.57 -11.07
N HIS A 34 5.13 -10.33 -10.58
CA HIS A 34 4.83 -9.12 -9.81
C HIS A 34 5.77 -9.02 -8.60
N GLN A 35 5.89 -10.10 -7.85
CA GLN A 35 6.73 -10.12 -6.66
C GLN A 35 8.22 -10.00 -7.00
N PHE A 36 8.63 -10.62 -8.10
CA PHE A 36 10.02 -10.52 -8.55
C PHE A 36 10.38 -9.07 -8.88
N LEU A 37 9.49 -8.37 -9.58
CA LEU A 37 9.72 -6.96 -9.92
C LEU A 37 9.76 -6.07 -8.69
N ILE A 38 8.88 -6.33 -7.71
CA ILE A 38 8.93 -5.57 -6.45
C ILE A 38 10.28 -5.74 -5.79
N ALA A 39 10.78 -6.96 -5.72
CA ALA A 39 12.08 -7.22 -5.09
C ALA A 39 13.21 -6.49 -5.81
N ARG A 40 13.22 -6.56 -7.15
CA ARG A 40 14.28 -5.92 -7.92
C ARG A 40 14.24 -4.40 -7.80
N LEU A 41 13.07 -3.82 -7.96
CA LEU A 41 12.92 -2.37 -7.85
C LEU A 41 13.25 -1.88 -6.46
N SER A 42 12.81 -2.61 -5.45
CA SER A 42 13.09 -2.24 -4.06
C SER A 42 14.58 -2.24 -3.78
N PHE A 43 15.29 -3.23 -4.31
CA PHE A 43 16.75 -3.29 -4.14
C PHE A 43 17.43 -2.07 -4.78
N VAL A 44 17.07 -1.76 -6.01
CA VAL A 44 17.68 -0.64 -6.74
C VAL A 44 17.43 0.68 -6.02
N ILE A 45 16.20 0.90 -5.61
CA ILE A 45 15.84 2.15 -4.93
C ILE A 45 16.50 2.24 -3.56
N GLN A 46 16.48 1.14 -2.81
CA GLN A 46 17.08 1.10 -1.48
C GLN A 46 18.60 1.35 -1.55
N GLU A 47 19.25 0.77 -2.55
CA GLU A 47 20.67 0.99 -2.76
C GLU A 47 20.97 2.45 -3.08
N TYR A 48 20.13 3.08 -3.89
CA TYR A 48 20.28 4.49 -4.20
C TYR A 48 20.16 5.34 -2.94
N ILE A 49 19.13 5.10 -2.15
CA ILE A 49 18.92 5.86 -0.91
C ILE A 49 20.12 5.71 0.00
N PHE A 50 20.60 4.47 0.17
CA PHE A 50 21.69 4.18 1.06
C PHE A 50 23.01 4.82 0.59
N SER A 51 23.31 4.72 -0.71
CA SER A 51 24.58 5.21 -1.23
C SER A 51 24.63 6.75 -1.30
N HIS A 52 23.48 7.41 -1.26
CA HIS A 52 23.42 8.86 -1.23
C HIS A 52 23.16 9.41 0.17
N ALA A 53 23.32 8.57 1.19
CA ALA A 53 23.13 8.93 2.59
C ALA A 53 21.75 9.56 2.84
N GLY A 54 20.74 9.08 2.13
CA GLY A 54 19.39 9.59 2.29
C GLY A 54 18.71 9.03 3.53
N ASN A 55 17.71 9.76 4.03
CA ASN A 55 16.94 9.31 5.19
C ASN A 55 15.56 8.78 4.85
N CYS A 56 15.22 8.71 3.57
CA CYS A 56 13.93 8.17 3.18
C CYS A 56 13.90 6.69 3.44
N GLN A 57 12.71 6.17 3.77
CA GLN A 57 12.52 4.75 4.01
C GLN A 57 11.66 4.16 2.92
N LEU A 58 12.03 2.96 2.48
CA LEU A 58 11.27 2.22 1.50
C LEU A 58 10.51 1.11 2.21
N LEU A 59 9.23 0.99 1.93
CA LEU A 59 8.39 -0.05 2.49
C LEU A 59 7.62 -0.74 1.38
N MET A 60 7.56 -2.07 1.44
CA MET A 60 6.86 -2.89 0.46
C MET A 60 5.53 -3.35 1.01
N ALA A 61 4.58 -3.60 0.13
CA ALA A 61 3.30 -4.18 0.53
C ALA A 61 3.50 -5.54 1.20
N PRO A 62 2.64 -5.92 2.15
CA PRO A 62 1.52 -5.13 2.63
C PRO A 62 1.95 -4.09 3.66
N PHE A 63 1.70 -2.85 3.36
CA PHE A 63 1.96 -1.74 4.29
C PHE A 63 0.89 -0.69 4.04
N ALA A 64 0.12 -0.37 5.07
CA ALA A 64 -1.06 0.47 4.93
C ALA A 64 -0.69 1.95 4.86
N VAL A 65 -1.30 2.66 3.92
CA VAL A 65 -1.09 4.09 3.73
C VAL A 65 -2.43 4.81 3.71
N ASN A 66 -2.56 5.78 4.59
CA ASN A 66 -3.73 6.65 4.64
C ASN A 66 -3.39 7.91 3.86
N LEU A 67 -3.70 7.90 2.56
CA LEU A 67 -3.23 8.93 1.63
C LEU A 67 -3.62 10.34 2.01
N ASP A 68 -4.87 10.52 2.41
CA ASP A 68 -5.41 11.84 2.67
C ASP A 68 -5.51 12.16 4.16
N ALA A 69 -4.93 11.32 5.00
CA ALA A 69 -5.02 11.46 6.46
C ALA A 69 -6.48 11.59 6.92
N ASP A 70 -7.37 10.81 6.30
CA ASP A 70 -8.79 10.85 6.60
C ASP A 70 -9.28 9.48 7.10
N ASP A 71 -10.59 9.29 7.17
CA ASP A 71 -11.20 8.07 7.68
C ASP A 71 -11.75 7.17 6.56
N LYS A 72 -11.44 7.47 5.31
CA LYS A 72 -12.06 6.81 4.16
C LYS A 72 -11.06 6.23 3.16
N ASN A 73 -9.76 6.37 3.41
CA ASN A 73 -8.76 5.97 2.44
C ASN A 73 -7.60 5.25 3.10
N TRP A 74 -7.50 3.95 2.86
CA TRP A 74 -6.37 3.13 3.26
C TRP A 74 -5.98 2.26 2.09
N VAL A 75 -4.79 2.48 1.55
CA VAL A 75 -4.28 1.71 0.40
C VAL A 75 -3.01 0.98 0.80
N GLU A 76 -2.63 -0.01 0.00
CA GLU A 76 -1.41 -0.80 0.22
C GLU A 76 -0.59 -0.80 -1.05
N PRO A 77 0.13 0.29 -1.33
CA PRO A 77 0.94 0.36 -2.54
C PRO A 77 2.02 -0.72 -2.57
N ASP A 78 2.37 -1.15 -3.77
CA ASP A 78 3.42 -2.17 -3.92
C ASP A 78 4.73 -1.70 -3.28
N ILE A 79 5.13 -0.46 -3.56
CA ILE A 79 6.32 0.14 -2.96
C ILE A 79 5.99 1.56 -2.57
N SER A 80 6.37 1.94 -1.36
CA SER A 80 6.20 3.31 -0.85
C SER A 80 7.55 3.82 -0.37
N VAL A 81 7.89 5.06 -0.75
CA VAL A 81 9.08 5.73 -0.26
C VAL A 81 8.64 6.94 0.55
N ILE A 82 9.03 6.98 1.82
CA ILE A 82 8.57 7.99 2.76
C ILE A 82 9.78 8.67 3.37
N CYS A 83 9.86 9.98 3.17
CA CYS A 83 10.98 10.78 3.65
C CYS A 83 10.66 11.52 4.94
N ASP A 84 9.40 11.82 5.19
CA ASP A 84 8.97 12.43 6.43
C ASP A 84 8.59 11.35 7.43
N ARG A 85 9.51 11.08 8.37
CA ARG A 85 9.31 10.01 9.35
C ARG A 85 8.16 10.28 10.32
N ASN A 86 7.72 11.52 10.42
CA ASN A 86 6.57 11.84 11.27
C ASN A 86 5.28 11.23 10.75
N LYS A 87 5.25 10.81 9.50
CA LYS A 87 4.10 10.13 8.93
C LYS A 87 4.05 8.64 9.26
N LEU A 88 5.16 8.08 9.75
CA LEU A 88 5.28 6.65 9.98
C LEU A 88 4.83 6.27 11.39
N HIS A 89 3.95 5.30 11.48
CA HIS A 89 3.45 4.74 12.73
C HIS A 89 3.51 3.22 12.63
N ASP A 90 3.33 2.54 13.77
CA ASP A 90 3.44 1.08 13.81
C ASP A 90 2.52 0.38 12.81
N HIS A 91 1.36 0.96 12.54
CA HIS A 91 0.35 0.31 11.71
C HIS A 91 0.25 0.89 10.31
N GLY A 92 1.07 1.87 9.97
CA GLY A 92 1.00 2.42 8.64
C GLY A 92 1.56 3.83 8.52
N CYS A 93 1.28 4.44 7.39
CA CYS A 93 1.70 5.79 7.07
C CYS A 93 0.48 6.70 7.05
N PHE A 94 0.51 7.77 7.83
CA PHE A 94 -0.56 8.78 7.83
C PHE A 94 -0.12 9.94 6.96
N GLY A 95 -0.76 10.09 5.81
CA GLY A 95 -0.42 11.08 4.80
C GLY A 95 0.27 10.43 3.62
N ALA A 96 0.37 11.16 2.53
CA ALA A 96 0.91 10.62 1.28
C ALA A 96 2.42 10.39 1.39
N PRO A 97 2.90 9.22 0.94
CA PRO A 97 4.33 9.00 0.77
C PRO A 97 4.89 9.95 -0.29
N ASP A 98 6.21 10.11 -0.31
CA ASP A 98 6.88 10.93 -1.31
C ASP A 98 6.84 10.28 -2.68
N TRP A 99 6.82 8.94 -2.72
CA TRP A 99 6.81 8.21 -3.98
C TRP A 99 6.10 6.88 -3.79
N ILE A 100 5.20 6.56 -4.71
CA ILE A 100 4.48 5.29 -4.72
C ILE A 100 4.71 4.64 -6.08
N ILE A 101 5.02 3.34 -6.05
CA ILE A 101 5.18 2.56 -7.27
C ILE A 101 4.18 1.41 -7.23
N GLU A 102 3.39 1.30 -8.28
CA GLU A 102 2.45 0.20 -8.45
C GLU A 102 2.87 -0.60 -9.68
N ILE A 103 2.94 -1.91 -9.53
CA ILE A 103 3.28 -2.79 -10.64
C ILE A 103 1.97 -3.32 -11.20
N VAL A 104 1.66 -2.93 -12.42
CA VAL A 104 0.39 -3.24 -13.04
C VAL A 104 0.48 -4.56 -13.79
N SER A 105 -0.50 -5.42 -13.56
CA SER A 105 -0.65 -6.67 -14.29
C SER A 105 -2.14 -6.99 -14.38
N PRO A 106 -2.54 -7.91 -15.27
CA PRO A 106 -3.96 -8.29 -15.34
C PRO A 106 -4.50 -8.81 -14.02
N SER A 107 -3.65 -9.45 -13.20
CA SER A 107 -4.07 -10.02 -11.93
C SER A 107 -4.11 -9.01 -10.79
N SER A 108 -3.60 -7.78 -10.99
CA SER A 108 -3.60 -6.75 -9.94
C SER A 108 -4.87 -5.90 -9.98
N ARG A 109 -5.83 -6.27 -10.81
CA ARG A 109 -7.08 -5.53 -10.93
C ARG A 109 -7.87 -5.58 -9.62
N ARG A 110 -8.33 -4.41 -9.17
CA ARG A 110 -9.14 -4.32 -7.96
C ARG A 110 -10.60 -4.66 -8.25
N MET A 111 -11.25 -5.23 -7.25
CA MET A 111 -12.68 -5.54 -7.32
C MET A 111 -13.38 -4.92 -6.14
N ASP A 112 -14.57 -4.35 -6.39
CA ASP A 112 -15.38 -3.79 -5.33
C ASP A 112 -15.81 -4.90 -4.37
N TYR A 113 -15.43 -4.77 -3.12
CA TYR A 113 -15.71 -5.76 -2.10
C TYR A 113 -17.20 -5.99 -1.91
N SER A 114 -18.00 -4.92 -1.99
CA SER A 114 -19.44 -5.03 -1.78
C SER A 114 -20.19 -5.76 -2.90
N THR A 115 -19.60 -5.89 -4.08
CA THR A 115 -20.23 -6.62 -5.18
C THR A 115 -19.77 -8.07 -5.28
N LYS A 116 -18.83 -8.45 -4.46
CA LYS A 116 -18.26 -9.79 -4.48
C LYS A 116 -19.08 -10.73 -3.60
N ASN A 117 -19.46 -11.88 -4.15
CA ASN A 117 -20.23 -12.88 -3.41
C ASN A 117 -19.55 -14.21 -3.46
#